data_5df9941836bc41d93f7a6c61cd2b4ea3
#
_entry.id   5df9941836bc41d93f7a6c61cd2b4ea3
#
_cell.length_a   1.000
_cell.length_b   1.000
_cell.length_c   1.000
_cell.angle_alpha   90.00
_cell.angle_beta   90.00
_cell.angle_gamma   90.00
#
_symmetry.space_group_name_H-M   'P 1'
#
loop_
_entity.id
_entity.type
_entity.pdbx_description
1 polymer ?
#
loop_
_entity_poly.entity_id
_entity_poly.type
_entity_poly.pdbx_seq_one_letter_code
_entity_poly.pdbx_strand_id
1 'polypeptide(L)'
;GGNHDVYYKKPFMNVEIHRNMIDESYVLSKYYQSIWNRVLPKENTSECYLSHEDHYIFVVAHSAKHYGAGGTGVRSVLDIYFYWQQFPNMNREYIHQELVKLDLVQYETTLVILARGWFDGEALSEEASLMGDYLLSSGVYGTTKHSLASALICADNTKSLTYRKWKYLWKRAFPPYKTMKLLYP
;
A
#
# COMPACT_ATOMS: atom_id res chain seq x y z
N GLY A 1 5.55 10.20 17.53
CA GLY A 1 6.40 10.15 16.39
C GLY A 1 5.74 9.40 15.26
N GLY A 2 5.78 9.95 14.06
CA GLY A 2 5.33 9.28 12.85
C GLY A 2 6.40 8.32 12.32
N ASN A 3 6.07 7.61 11.25
CA ASN A 3 6.95 6.67 10.57
C ASN A 3 8.06 7.36 9.74
N HIS A 4 7.98 8.69 9.55
CA HIS A 4 8.89 9.46 8.71
C HIS A 4 9.18 10.84 9.30
N ASP A 5 10.31 11.40 8.91
CA ASP A 5 10.69 12.79 9.15
C ASP A 5 10.48 13.58 7.84
N VAL A 6 9.89 14.77 7.95
CA VAL A 6 9.54 15.61 6.80
C VAL A 6 10.45 16.82 6.75
N TYR A 7 11.09 17.05 5.61
CA TYR A 7 11.97 18.17 5.35
C TYR A 7 11.46 18.99 4.18
N TYR A 8 11.39 20.30 4.37
CA TYR A 8 10.92 21.23 3.35
C TYR A 8 12.07 22.09 2.83
N LYS A 9 12.19 22.17 1.51
CA LYS A 9 13.07 23.14 0.85
C LYS A 9 12.25 23.98 -0.12
N LYS A 10 12.24 25.31 0.13
CA LYS A 10 11.57 26.25 -0.77
C LYS A 10 12.18 26.17 -2.18
N PRO A 11 11.40 26.42 -3.26
CA PRO A 11 9.99 26.79 -3.23
C PRO A 11 9.00 25.63 -3.12
N PHE A 12 9.36 24.37 -3.51
CA PHE A 12 8.35 23.31 -3.68
C PHE A 12 8.81 21.91 -3.27
N MET A 13 10.03 21.77 -2.74
CA MET A 13 10.54 20.43 -2.42
C MET A 13 10.06 20.00 -1.04
N ASN A 14 9.42 18.82 -1.00
CA ASN A 14 9.12 18.07 0.21
C ASN A 14 9.87 16.73 0.14
N VAL A 15 10.65 16.41 1.18
CA VAL A 15 11.39 15.16 1.29
C VAL A 15 10.96 14.46 2.56
N GLU A 16 10.48 13.23 2.42
CA GLU A 16 10.08 12.37 3.52
C GLU A 16 11.11 11.24 3.68
N ILE A 17 11.76 11.19 4.83
CA ILE A 17 12.71 10.14 5.18
C ILE A 17 11.99 9.15 6.09
N HIS A 18 11.69 7.97 5.56
CA HIS A 18 11.02 6.92 6.31
C HIS A 18 12.02 6.16 7.18
N ARG A 19 11.68 5.98 8.47
CA ARG A 19 12.45 5.16 9.41
C ARG A 19 12.14 3.68 9.25
N ASN A 20 10.89 3.38 8.89
CA ASN A 20 10.39 2.03 8.63
C ASN A 20 9.68 2.03 7.28
N MET A 21 9.79 0.95 6.51
CA MET A 21 9.14 0.82 5.22
C MET A 21 7.61 0.86 5.33
N ILE A 22 7.06 0.26 6.39
CA ILE A 22 5.62 0.26 6.70
C ILE A 22 5.44 0.67 8.17
N ASP A 23 4.47 1.54 8.43
CA ASP A 23 4.15 2.01 9.78
C ASP A 23 3.73 0.83 10.68
N GLU A 24 4.16 0.85 11.95
CA GLU A 24 3.93 -0.22 12.93
C GLU A 24 2.45 -0.50 13.21
N SER A 25 1.57 0.44 12.89
CA SER A 25 0.11 0.25 13.02
C SER A 25 -0.49 -0.74 12.02
N TYR A 26 0.24 -1.10 10.97
CA TYR A 26 -0.19 -2.05 9.96
C TYR A 26 0.31 -3.47 10.24
N VAL A 27 -0.53 -4.46 9.95
CA VAL A 27 -0.20 -5.90 10.13
C VAL A 27 1.08 -6.27 9.36
N LEU A 28 1.25 -5.71 8.17
CA LEU A 28 2.41 -5.95 7.30
C LEU A 28 3.74 -5.45 7.89
N SER A 29 3.72 -4.58 8.91
CA SER A 29 4.93 -4.01 9.50
C SER A 29 5.87 -5.07 10.07
N LYS A 30 5.32 -6.14 10.65
CA LYS A 30 6.10 -7.24 11.23
C LYS A 30 7.01 -7.93 10.20
N TYR A 31 6.51 -8.10 8.99
CA TYR A 31 7.29 -8.67 7.87
C TYR A 31 8.49 -7.78 7.52
N TYR A 32 8.30 -6.46 7.55
CA TYR A 32 9.34 -5.49 7.17
C TYR A 32 10.29 -5.09 8.30
N GLN A 33 10.10 -5.56 9.55
CA GLN A 33 11.05 -5.32 10.65
C GLN A 33 12.43 -5.90 10.36
N SER A 34 12.51 -7.03 9.66
CA SER A 34 13.75 -7.71 9.29
C SER A 34 14.26 -7.37 7.89
N ILE A 35 13.71 -6.33 7.24
CA ILE A 35 14.06 -6.01 5.85
C ILE A 35 15.55 -5.72 5.65
N TRP A 36 16.20 -5.15 6.67
CA TRP A 36 17.64 -4.87 6.65
C TRP A 36 18.51 -6.11 6.46
N ASN A 37 18.00 -7.30 6.74
CA ASN A 37 18.69 -8.57 6.47
C ASN A 37 18.65 -8.99 5.00
N ARG A 38 17.85 -8.29 4.18
CA ARG A 38 17.65 -8.58 2.75
C ARG A 38 18.23 -7.52 1.84
N VAL A 39 18.68 -6.39 2.39
CA VAL A 39 19.26 -5.33 1.57
C VAL A 39 20.63 -5.74 1.06
N LEU A 40 20.92 -5.34 -0.17
CA LEU A 40 22.19 -5.56 -0.84
C LEU A 40 23.01 -4.26 -0.78
N PRO A 41 24.27 -4.30 -0.31
CA PRO A 41 25.12 -3.12 -0.29
C PRO A 41 25.54 -2.73 -1.71
N LYS A 42 25.62 -1.43 -1.98
CA LYS A 42 26.20 -0.89 -3.20
C LYS A 42 27.65 -0.59 -2.96
N GLU A 43 28.51 -1.15 -3.82
CA GLU A 43 29.97 -1.01 -3.69
C GLU A 43 30.41 0.46 -3.58
N ASN A 44 31.37 0.71 -2.70
CA ASN A 44 31.99 2.01 -2.47
C ASN A 44 31.02 3.14 -2.06
N THR A 45 29.85 2.82 -1.53
CA THR A 45 28.87 3.79 -1.03
C THR A 45 28.27 3.32 0.31
N SER A 46 27.58 4.21 1.02
CA SER A 46 26.72 3.85 2.16
C SER A 46 25.26 3.52 1.73
N GLU A 47 25.04 3.36 0.43
CA GLU A 47 23.71 3.03 -0.10
C GLU A 47 23.50 1.52 -0.07
N CYS A 48 22.25 1.14 0.18
CA CYS A 48 21.77 -0.23 0.05
C CYS A 48 20.51 -0.24 -0.83
N TYR A 49 20.25 -1.37 -1.47
CA TYR A 49 19.06 -1.58 -2.29
C TYR A 49 18.45 -2.96 -2.01
N LEU A 50 17.20 -3.12 -2.36
CA LEU A 50 16.51 -4.41 -2.35
C LEU A 50 16.74 -5.11 -3.70
N SER A 51 16.66 -6.45 -3.72
CA SER A 51 16.51 -7.18 -4.98
C SER A 51 15.26 -6.67 -5.73
N HIS A 52 15.18 -6.94 -7.03
CA HIS A 52 13.98 -6.57 -7.79
C HIS A 52 12.74 -7.26 -7.25
N GLU A 53 12.86 -8.51 -6.82
CA GLU A 53 11.78 -9.27 -6.21
C GLU A 53 11.32 -8.66 -4.89
N ASP A 54 12.23 -8.37 -3.97
CA ASP A 54 11.88 -7.78 -2.67
C ASP A 54 11.29 -6.37 -2.82
N HIS A 55 11.80 -5.60 -3.78
CA HIS A 55 11.24 -4.29 -4.07
C HIS A 55 9.85 -4.40 -4.71
N TYR A 56 9.63 -5.36 -5.63
CA TYR A 56 8.31 -5.66 -6.18
C TYR A 56 7.30 -6.03 -5.09
N ILE A 57 7.68 -6.94 -4.19
CA ILE A 57 6.84 -7.34 -3.04
C ILE A 57 6.49 -6.12 -2.18
N PHE A 58 7.44 -5.21 -1.97
CA PHE A 58 7.17 -3.96 -1.25
C PHE A 58 6.17 -3.06 -2.00
N VAL A 59 6.31 -2.91 -3.31
CA VAL A 59 5.38 -2.11 -4.13
C VAL A 59 3.96 -2.67 -4.02
N VAL A 60 3.80 -4.00 -4.12
CA VAL A 60 2.51 -4.68 -3.95
C VAL A 60 1.94 -4.44 -2.54
N ALA A 61 2.74 -4.65 -1.49
CA ALA A 61 2.31 -4.49 -0.11
C ALA A 61 1.93 -3.03 0.21
N HIS A 62 2.69 -2.07 -0.29
CA HIS A 62 2.43 -0.65 -0.13
C HIS A 62 1.13 -0.23 -0.85
N SER A 63 0.94 -0.73 -2.06
CA SER A 63 -0.29 -0.52 -2.82
C SER A 63 -1.52 -1.12 -2.11
N ALA A 64 -1.42 -2.36 -1.62
CA ALA A 64 -2.49 -3.03 -0.87
C ALA A 64 -2.87 -2.26 0.40
N LYS A 65 -1.88 -1.73 1.13
CA LYS A 65 -2.10 -0.87 2.30
C LYS A 65 -2.98 0.34 1.97
N HIS A 66 -2.68 1.03 0.87
CA HIS A 66 -3.45 2.20 0.45
C HIS A 66 -4.82 1.81 -0.11
N TYR A 67 -4.90 0.72 -0.87
CA TYR A 67 -6.16 0.17 -1.36
C TYR A 67 -7.13 -0.12 -0.21
N GLY A 68 -6.67 -0.80 0.84
CA GLY A 68 -7.45 -1.06 2.05
C GLY A 68 -7.77 0.18 2.87
N ALA A 69 -6.98 1.25 2.76
CA ALA A 69 -7.21 2.52 3.48
C ALA A 69 -8.16 3.48 2.74
N GLY A 70 -8.63 3.13 1.53
CA GLY A 70 -9.63 3.93 0.81
C GLY A 70 -9.25 4.37 -0.60
N GLY A 71 -8.08 4.02 -1.09
CA GLY A 71 -7.66 4.24 -2.47
C GLY A 71 -6.16 4.36 -2.63
N THR A 72 -5.67 3.92 -3.78
CA THR A 72 -4.25 3.99 -4.17
C THR A 72 -4.05 4.63 -5.55
N GLY A 73 -5.15 4.88 -6.28
CA GLY A 73 -5.12 5.48 -7.62
C GLY A 73 -4.55 4.57 -8.71
N VAL A 74 -4.61 5.08 -9.94
CA VAL A 74 -4.16 4.37 -11.16
C VAL A 74 -2.65 4.10 -11.15
N ARG A 75 -1.87 4.91 -10.40
CA ARG A 75 -0.42 4.78 -10.34
C ARG A 75 0.03 3.39 -9.91
N SER A 76 -0.64 2.76 -8.96
CA SER A 76 -0.29 1.42 -8.51
C SER A 76 -0.42 0.36 -9.61
N VAL A 77 -1.38 0.53 -10.53
CA VAL A 77 -1.54 -0.36 -11.70
C VAL A 77 -0.39 -0.15 -12.68
N LEU A 78 0.00 1.11 -12.92
CA LEU A 78 1.14 1.46 -13.77
C LEU A 78 2.46 0.92 -13.18
N ASP A 79 2.68 1.08 -11.88
CA ASP A 79 3.89 0.59 -11.20
C ASP A 79 4.05 -0.93 -11.41
N ILE A 80 2.99 -1.71 -11.26
CA ILE A 80 3.00 -3.17 -11.48
C ILE A 80 3.25 -3.50 -12.95
N TYR A 81 2.56 -2.80 -13.89
CA TYR A 81 2.73 -3.03 -15.31
C TYR A 81 4.18 -2.83 -15.76
N PHE A 82 4.75 -1.67 -15.46
CA PHE A 82 6.13 -1.35 -15.84
C PHE A 82 7.16 -2.21 -15.12
N TYR A 83 6.87 -2.66 -13.92
CA TYR A 83 7.77 -3.53 -13.18
C TYR A 83 7.98 -4.87 -13.91
N TRP A 84 6.91 -5.50 -14.39
CA TRP A 84 6.99 -6.74 -15.17
C TRP A 84 7.60 -6.53 -16.56
N GLN A 85 7.40 -5.37 -17.17
CA GLN A 85 8.04 -5.03 -18.46
C GLN A 85 9.56 -4.86 -18.30
N GLN A 86 9.99 -4.20 -17.24
CA GLN A 86 11.39 -3.89 -17.01
C GLN A 86 12.18 -5.08 -16.47
N PHE A 87 11.56 -5.91 -15.65
CA PHE A 87 12.19 -7.04 -14.97
C PHE A 87 11.47 -8.38 -15.25
N PRO A 88 11.44 -8.84 -16.52
CA PRO A 88 10.67 -10.02 -16.90
C PRO A 88 11.20 -11.34 -16.29
N ASN A 89 12.47 -11.35 -15.87
CA ASN A 89 13.18 -12.54 -15.36
C ASN A 89 13.17 -12.66 -13.83
N MET A 90 12.34 -11.88 -13.13
CA MET A 90 12.19 -12.02 -11.67
C MET A 90 11.79 -13.45 -11.28
N ASN A 91 12.26 -13.90 -10.15
CA ASN A 91 11.93 -15.20 -9.58
C ASN A 91 10.48 -15.21 -9.07
N ARG A 92 9.57 -15.70 -9.92
CA ARG A 92 8.11 -15.73 -9.65
C ARG A 92 7.77 -16.63 -8.48
N GLU A 93 8.48 -17.74 -8.31
CA GLU A 93 8.27 -18.67 -7.20
C GLU A 93 8.60 -18.00 -5.86
N TYR A 94 9.73 -17.32 -5.79
CA TYR A 94 10.10 -16.55 -4.60
C TYR A 94 9.06 -15.46 -4.28
N ILE A 95 8.65 -14.66 -5.29
CA ILE A 95 7.62 -13.63 -5.12
C ILE A 95 6.34 -14.24 -4.58
N HIS A 96 5.88 -15.34 -5.16
CA HIS A 96 4.66 -16.02 -4.73
C HIS A 96 4.74 -16.47 -3.27
N GLN A 97 5.84 -17.13 -2.87
CA GLN A 97 6.05 -17.58 -1.50
C GLN A 97 6.04 -16.44 -0.48
N GLU A 98 6.63 -15.30 -0.83
CA GLU A 98 6.64 -14.13 0.04
C GLU A 98 5.25 -13.46 0.11
N LEU A 99 4.51 -13.39 -1.01
CA LEU A 99 3.15 -12.87 -1.04
C LEU A 99 2.16 -13.77 -0.26
N VAL A 100 2.39 -15.09 -0.22
CA VAL A 100 1.62 -16.00 0.65
C VAL A 100 1.80 -15.63 2.13
N LYS A 101 3.02 -15.34 2.57
CA LYS A 101 3.29 -14.91 3.97
C LYS A 101 2.59 -13.59 4.32
N LEU A 102 2.37 -12.74 3.33
CA LEU A 102 1.71 -11.43 3.47
C LEU A 102 0.19 -11.48 3.28
N ASP A 103 -0.36 -12.63 2.87
CA ASP A 103 -1.78 -12.78 2.45
C ASP A 103 -2.16 -11.81 1.30
N LEU A 104 -1.24 -11.64 0.33
CA LEU A 104 -1.40 -10.68 -0.77
C LEU A 104 -1.46 -11.32 -2.17
N VAL A 105 -1.46 -12.66 -2.26
CA VAL A 105 -1.47 -13.37 -3.57
C VAL A 105 -2.67 -12.97 -4.41
N GLN A 106 -3.87 -13.01 -3.84
CA GLN A 106 -5.10 -12.66 -4.56
C GLN A 106 -5.11 -11.19 -5.00
N TYR A 107 -4.65 -10.29 -4.14
CA TYR A 107 -4.55 -8.86 -4.46
C TYR A 107 -3.59 -8.63 -5.64
N GLU A 108 -2.39 -9.20 -5.59
CA GLU A 108 -1.38 -9.08 -6.64
C GLU A 108 -1.87 -9.65 -7.96
N THR A 109 -2.44 -10.88 -7.95
CA THR A 109 -2.98 -11.53 -9.15
C THR A 109 -4.05 -10.66 -9.82
N THR A 110 -4.98 -10.13 -9.04
CA THR A 110 -6.04 -9.25 -9.55
C THR A 110 -5.47 -7.96 -10.14
N LEU A 111 -4.47 -7.38 -9.48
CA LEU A 111 -3.81 -6.15 -9.94
C LEU A 111 -3.02 -6.37 -11.23
N VAL A 112 -2.36 -7.52 -11.39
CA VAL A 112 -1.66 -7.90 -12.64
C VAL A 112 -2.65 -8.10 -13.79
N ILE A 113 -3.78 -8.78 -13.57
CA ILE A 113 -4.84 -8.95 -14.57
C ILE A 113 -5.37 -7.57 -14.99
N LEU A 114 -5.63 -6.70 -14.02
CA LEU A 114 -6.09 -5.32 -14.29
C LEU A 114 -5.07 -4.53 -15.13
N ALA A 115 -3.78 -4.64 -14.77
CA ALA A 115 -2.71 -3.95 -15.50
C ALA A 115 -2.63 -4.40 -16.96
N ARG A 116 -2.66 -5.70 -17.22
CA ARG A 116 -2.66 -6.24 -18.57
C ARG A 116 -3.93 -5.89 -19.35
N GLY A 117 -5.08 -5.94 -18.69
CA GLY A 117 -6.32 -5.52 -19.33
C GLY A 117 -6.31 -4.06 -19.78
N TRP A 118 -5.77 -3.18 -18.94
CA TRP A 118 -5.73 -1.74 -19.25
C TRP A 118 -4.68 -1.36 -20.29
N PHE A 119 -3.52 -2.04 -20.30
CA PHE A 119 -2.37 -1.60 -21.13
C PHE A 119 -2.07 -2.54 -22.31
N ASP A 120 -2.43 -3.83 -22.21
CA ASP A 120 -2.22 -4.81 -23.27
C ASP A 120 -3.54 -5.21 -23.98
N GLY A 121 -4.69 -4.77 -23.45
CA GLY A 121 -6.01 -5.10 -24.00
C GLY A 121 -6.46 -6.53 -23.70
N GLU A 122 -5.89 -7.19 -22.70
CA GLU A 122 -6.31 -8.52 -22.27
C GLU A 122 -7.71 -8.48 -21.60
N ALA A 123 -8.42 -9.61 -21.63
CA ALA A 123 -9.72 -9.72 -20.98
C ALA A 123 -9.60 -9.56 -19.45
N LEU A 124 -10.46 -8.73 -18.87
CA LEU A 124 -10.55 -8.57 -17.41
C LEU A 124 -11.39 -9.66 -16.78
N SER A 125 -10.97 -10.16 -15.61
CA SER A 125 -11.89 -10.89 -14.73
C SER A 125 -12.88 -9.93 -14.07
N GLU A 126 -13.95 -10.48 -13.48
CA GLU A 126 -14.95 -9.69 -12.75
C GLU A 126 -14.29 -8.92 -11.58
N GLU A 127 -13.42 -9.59 -10.82
CA GLU A 127 -12.70 -9.00 -9.70
C GLU A 127 -11.76 -7.87 -10.16
N ALA A 128 -11.06 -8.05 -11.28
CA ALA A 128 -10.19 -7.03 -11.84
C ALA A 128 -10.99 -5.81 -12.34
N SER A 129 -12.16 -6.03 -12.95
CA SER A 129 -13.06 -4.95 -13.34
C SER A 129 -13.55 -4.16 -12.13
N LEU A 130 -14.01 -4.83 -11.07
CA LEU A 130 -14.44 -4.18 -9.83
C LEU A 130 -13.28 -3.43 -9.14
N MET A 131 -12.08 -4.00 -9.14
CA MET A 131 -10.88 -3.30 -8.64
C MET A 131 -10.61 -2.03 -9.45
N GLY A 132 -10.72 -2.09 -10.77
CA GLY A 132 -10.55 -0.94 -11.66
C GLY A 132 -11.55 0.18 -11.36
N ASP A 133 -12.83 -0.14 -11.25
CA ASP A 133 -13.88 0.81 -10.88
C ASP A 133 -13.62 1.45 -9.51
N TYR A 134 -13.19 0.65 -8.55
CA TYR A 134 -12.81 1.16 -7.23
C TYR A 134 -11.63 2.14 -7.32
N LEU A 135 -10.56 1.81 -8.04
CA LEU A 135 -9.38 2.67 -8.18
C LEU A 135 -9.70 3.98 -8.88
N LEU A 136 -10.51 3.94 -9.96
CA LEU A 136 -10.93 5.14 -10.67
C LEU A 136 -11.84 6.04 -9.82
N SER A 137 -12.75 5.44 -9.05
CA SER A 137 -13.69 6.19 -8.21
C SER A 137 -13.08 6.72 -6.91
N SER A 138 -12.05 6.07 -6.36
CA SER A 138 -11.40 6.48 -5.12
C SER A 138 -10.34 7.57 -5.31
N GLY A 139 -9.73 7.67 -6.49
CA GLY A 139 -8.64 8.59 -6.78
C GLY A 139 -7.36 8.29 -5.99
N VAL A 140 -6.35 9.17 -6.13
CA VAL A 140 -5.00 8.96 -5.56
C VAL A 140 -4.98 8.93 -4.04
N TYR A 141 -5.81 9.75 -3.40
CA TYR A 141 -5.83 9.92 -1.94
C TYR A 141 -7.01 9.20 -1.27
N GLY A 142 -7.81 8.48 -2.05
CA GLY A 142 -9.04 7.89 -1.57
C GLY A 142 -10.12 8.94 -1.26
N THR A 143 -11.30 8.47 -0.95
CA THR A 143 -12.40 9.32 -0.47
C THR A 143 -12.83 8.87 0.92
N THR A 144 -13.42 9.79 1.69
CA THR A 144 -14.00 9.45 3.01
C THR A 144 -15.02 8.31 2.91
N LYS A 145 -15.77 8.24 1.79
CA LYS A 145 -16.72 7.16 1.51
C LYS A 145 -16.01 5.81 1.39
N HIS A 146 -14.93 5.73 0.61
CA HIS A 146 -14.17 4.49 0.42
C HIS A 146 -13.42 4.09 1.69
N SER A 147 -12.80 5.03 2.40
CA SER A 147 -12.16 4.76 3.70
C SER A 147 -13.15 4.23 4.73
N LEU A 148 -14.38 4.77 4.76
CA LEU A 148 -15.44 4.27 5.63
C LEU A 148 -15.87 2.86 5.22
N ALA A 149 -16.07 2.60 3.92
CA ALA A 149 -16.44 1.28 3.42
C ALA A 149 -15.40 0.22 3.77
N SER A 150 -14.11 0.50 3.51
CA SER A 150 -13.00 -0.39 3.87
C SER A 150 -12.94 -0.65 5.38
N ALA A 151 -13.08 0.39 6.20
CA ALA A 151 -13.08 0.24 7.66
C ALA A 151 -14.28 -0.59 8.17
N LEU A 152 -15.40 -0.56 7.47
CA LEU A 152 -16.59 -1.35 7.81
C LEU A 152 -16.45 -2.82 7.38
N ILE A 153 -15.79 -3.08 6.27
CA ILE A 153 -15.50 -4.44 5.78
C ILE A 153 -14.48 -5.13 6.68
N CYS A 154 -13.38 -4.43 7.02
CA CYS A 154 -12.30 -4.97 7.86
C CYS A 154 -12.64 -4.98 9.36
N ALA A 155 -13.76 -4.40 9.79
CA ALA A 155 -14.15 -4.41 11.19
C ALA A 155 -14.77 -5.74 11.58
N ASP A 156 -14.61 -6.09 12.87
CA ASP A 156 -15.19 -7.28 13.49
C ASP A 156 -16.71 -7.39 13.19
N ASN A 157 -17.09 -8.42 12.44
CA ASN A 157 -18.46 -8.67 12.00
C ASN A 157 -19.41 -9.05 13.17
N THR A 158 -18.90 -9.27 14.38
CA THR A 158 -19.72 -9.56 15.57
C THR A 158 -20.50 -8.34 16.06
N LYS A 159 -20.16 -7.11 15.60
CA LYS A 159 -20.80 -5.87 16.04
C LYS A 159 -21.66 -5.26 14.94
N SER A 160 -22.75 -4.59 15.33
CA SER A 160 -23.70 -3.98 14.41
C SER A 160 -23.03 -2.94 13.50
N LEU A 161 -23.53 -2.80 12.27
CA LEU A 161 -23.06 -1.83 11.27
C LEU A 161 -23.09 -0.39 11.83
N THR A 162 -24.12 -0.05 12.58
CA THR A 162 -24.29 1.27 13.21
C THR A 162 -23.18 1.55 14.23
N TYR A 163 -22.84 0.58 15.08
CA TYR A 163 -21.75 0.71 16.04
C TYR A 163 -20.39 0.90 15.32
N ARG A 164 -20.14 0.15 14.25
CA ARG A 164 -18.91 0.26 13.45
C ARG A 164 -18.77 1.64 12.79
N LYS A 165 -19.87 2.16 12.20
CA LYS A 165 -19.93 3.53 11.66
C LYS A 165 -19.65 4.58 12.72
N TRP A 166 -20.31 4.50 13.87
CA TRP A 166 -20.10 5.43 14.99
C TRP A 166 -18.67 5.39 15.51
N LYS A 167 -18.09 4.21 15.69
CA LYS A 167 -16.70 4.05 16.13
C LYS A 167 -15.69 4.68 15.14
N TYR A 168 -15.93 4.52 13.84
CA TYR A 168 -15.10 5.16 12.81
C TYR A 168 -15.21 6.67 12.85
N LEU A 169 -16.42 7.21 12.86
CA LEU A 169 -16.69 8.66 12.91
C LEU A 169 -16.14 9.28 14.19
N TRP A 170 -16.29 8.60 15.31
CA TRP A 170 -15.74 9.05 16.60
C TRP A 170 -14.24 9.17 16.58
N LYS A 171 -13.51 8.15 16.09
CA LYS A 171 -12.06 8.20 15.95
C LYS A 171 -11.58 9.31 15.03
N ARG A 172 -12.38 9.67 14.03
CA ARG A 172 -12.07 10.76 13.09
C ARG A 172 -12.37 12.13 13.68
N ALA A 173 -13.45 12.28 14.42
CA ALA A 173 -13.82 13.52 15.10
C ALA A 173 -12.94 13.81 16.33
N PHE A 174 -12.54 12.75 17.03
CA PHE A 174 -11.75 12.82 18.24
C PHE A 174 -10.52 11.90 18.11
N PRO A 175 -9.52 12.29 17.32
CA PRO A 175 -8.30 11.50 17.19
C PRO A 175 -7.57 11.44 18.55
N PRO A 176 -6.75 10.39 18.78
CA PRO A 176 -5.97 10.26 20.01
C PRO A 176 -5.13 11.52 20.27
N TYR A 177 -4.98 11.92 21.55
CA TYR A 177 -4.26 13.12 21.96
C TYR A 177 -2.88 13.26 21.30
N LYS A 178 -2.16 12.16 21.12
CA LYS A 178 -0.87 12.13 20.39
C LYS A 178 -0.99 12.62 18.95
N THR A 179 -2.09 12.26 18.27
CA THR A 179 -2.37 12.69 16.89
C THR A 179 -2.79 14.15 16.85
N MET A 180 -3.61 14.59 17.82
CA MET A 180 -4.02 16.00 17.92
C MET A 180 -2.85 16.94 18.15
N LYS A 181 -1.90 16.56 19.01
CA LYS A 181 -0.69 17.35 19.27
C LYS A 181 0.24 17.51 18.06
N LEU A 182 0.15 16.61 17.07
CA LEU A 182 0.88 16.69 15.79
C LEU A 182 0.19 17.60 14.78
N LEU A 183 -1.15 17.71 14.86
CA LEU A 183 -1.94 18.52 13.93
C LEU A 183 -2.08 19.97 14.38
N TYR A 184 -1.94 20.23 15.68
CA TYR A 184 -2.05 21.56 16.30
C TYR A 184 -0.88 21.73 17.28
N PRO A 185 0.34 22.04 16.77
CA PRO A 185 1.51 22.28 17.61
C PRO A 185 1.37 23.54 18.48
#